data_b41b9bc4f9e35ffffc2a21f2b85038c2
#
_entry.id   b41b9bc4f9e35ffffc2a21f2b85038c2
#
_cell.length_a   1.000
_cell.length_b   1.000
_cell.length_c   1.000
_cell.angle_alpha   90.00
_cell.angle_beta   90.00
_cell.angle_gamma   90.00
#
_symmetry.space_group_name_H-M   'P 1'
#
loop_
_entity.id
_entity.type
_entity.pdbx_description
1 polymer ?
#
loop_
_entity_poly.entity_id
_entity_poly.type
_entity_poly.pdbx_seq_one_letter_code
_entity_poly.pdbx_strand_id
1 'polypeptide(L)'
;VDSLSNRIANVRTWSYVSNKNNWVENQSYWIEKTKHLEDRLSDRLHEELTKTFIDKRASVLARGLKQDMEFKTEILQNNDVKIDDQFIGKIKGLKLELDLKKGALETDIKSLKKAARQTIGPELEKRVQSIIDTGLISLNEDFKIYWNDFPIAKLTTGNDYLNPNFDLIVDDIIEQNTKQKLNDYVNKWIHSKINNVLKSLIDLKNIKENNSSIKALAYQLYENNGVLKRDQVSEYLKNLEQNERKILRDLGVKFGRYHVFLYQLIKPEAVSLRTLLWKNFYQKFHNLKPPTFGLNFLDDKEIKNKNFMLLCGFERFDNFFVRIDILERLFMPVSYTHL
;
A
#
# COMPACT_ATOMS: atom_id res chain seq x y z
N VAL A 1 -24.95 24.62 27.20
CA VAL A 1 -23.76 25.50 27.35
C VAL A 1 -24.01 26.42 28.55
N ASP A 2 -25.06 27.23 28.58
CA ASP A 2 -25.32 28.23 29.63
C ASP A 2 -25.43 27.64 31.05
N SER A 3 -26.06 26.49 31.19
CA SER A 3 -26.16 25.76 32.49
C SER A 3 -24.75 25.33 32.97
N LEU A 4 -23.85 24.90 32.10
CA LEU A 4 -22.49 24.53 32.48
C LEU A 4 -21.66 25.77 32.85
N SER A 5 -21.79 26.86 32.11
CA SER A 5 -21.11 28.13 32.39
C SER A 5 -21.50 28.66 33.77
N ASN A 6 -22.81 28.62 34.11
CA ASN A 6 -23.31 28.99 35.42
C ASN A 6 -22.77 28.08 36.55
N ARG A 7 -22.67 26.77 36.32
CA ARG A 7 -22.07 25.84 37.29
C ARG A 7 -20.59 26.12 37.52
N ILE A 8 -19.83 26.44 36.47
CA ILE A 8 -18.42 26.82 36.58
C ILE A 8 -18.28 28.12 37.41
N ALA A 9 -19.13 29.12 37.16
CA ALA A 9 -19.13 30.36 37.92
C ALA A 9 -19.38 30.10 39.41
N ASN A 10 -20.34 29.23 39.74
CA ASN A 10 -20.62 28.86 41.14
C ASN A 10 -19.43 28.12 41.77
N VAL A 11 -18.78 27.18 41.07
CA VAL A 11 -17.59 26.48 41.58
C VAL A 11 -16.44 27.45 41.82
N ARG A 12 -16.23 28.44 40.95
CA ARG A 12 -15.22 29.51 41.13
C ARG A 12 -15.49 30.34 42.40
N THR A 13 -16.75 30.63 42.69
CA THR A 13 -17.11 31.29 43.94
C THR A 13 -16.71 30.45 45.15
N TRP A 14 -17.00 29.13 45.14
CA TRP A 14 -16.56 28.23 46.19
C TRP A 14 -15.04 28.06 46.24
N SER A 15 -14.34 28.04 45.12
CA SER A 15 -12.88 28.06 45.06
C SER A 15 -12.32 29.31 45.74
N TYR A 16 -12.93 30.46 45.48
CA TYR A 16 -12.54 31.71 46.18
C TYR A 16 -12.74 31.61 47.71
N VAL A 17 -13.90 31.09 48.17
CA VAL A 17 -14.21 30.90 49.59
C VAL A 17 -13.21 29.95 50.25
N SER A 18 -12.88 28.84 49.61
CA SER A 18 -11.95 27.84 50.13
C SER A 18 -10.48 28.36 50.22
N ASN A 19 -10.12 29.36 49.44
CA ASN A 19 -8.79 29.98 49.50
C ASN A 19 -8.66 31.08 50.58
N LYS A 20 -9.76 31.41 51.29
CA LYS A 20 -9.73 32.37 52.40
C LYS A 20 -9.42 31.70 53.74
N ASN A 21 -8.43 32.22 54.43
CA ASN A 21 -8.03 31.70 55.75
C ASN A 21 -9.20 31.72 56.74
N ASN A 22 -9.41 30.63 57.47
CA ASN A 22 -10.41 30.47 58.52
C ASN A 22 -11.88 30.61 58.08
N TRP A 23 -12.17 30.47 56.77
CA TRP A 23 -13.56 30.51 56.30
C TRP A 23 -14.19 29.10 56.20
N VAL A 24 -13.34 28.07 56.05
CA VAL A 24 -13.79 26.66 55.94
C VAL A 24 -12.91 25.75 56.79
N GLU A 25 -13.50 24.73 57.37
CA GLU A 25 -12.79 23.62 57.99
C GLU A 25 -12.16 22.74 56.88
N ASN A 26 -10.95 22.21 57.09
CA ASN A 26 -10.22 21.40 56.12
C ASN A 26 -9.98 22.13 54.76
N GLN A 27 -9.39 23.30 54.82
CA GLN A 27 -9.15 24.17 53.68
C GLN A 27 -8.51 23.45 52.51
N SER A 28 -7.47 22.66 52.73
CA SER A 28 -6.76 21.89 51.68
C SER A 28 -7.68 20.95 50.89
N TYR A 29 -8.58 20.24 51.58
CA TYR A 29 -9.55 19.36 50.93
C TYR A 29 -10.51 20.12 50.02
N TRP A 30 -11.01 21.28 50.46
CA TRP A 30 -11.93 22.06 49.63
C TRP A 30 -11.27 22.73 48.44
N ILE A 31 -10.01 23.18 48.57
CA ILE A 31 -9.21 23.70 47.44
C ILE A 31 -9.04 22.63 46.37
N GLU A 32 -8.61 21.43 46.75
CA GLU A 32 -8.42 20.33 45.80
C GLU A 32 -9.73 19.91 45.14
N LYS A 33 -10.79 19.78 45.90
CA LYS A 33 -12.10 19.36 45.42
C LYS A 33 -12.73 20.39 44.46
N THR A 34 -12.64 21.68 44.77
CA THR A 34 -13.17 22.74 43.90
C THR A 34 -12.39 22.82 42.62
N LYS A 35 -11.04 22.69 42.64
CA LYS A 35 -10.19 22.62 41.47
C LYS A 35 -10.55 21.44 40.57
N HIS A 36 -10.67 20.24 41.15
CA HIS A 36 -11.03 19.05 40.35
C HIS A 36 -12.44 19.16 39.73
N LEU A 37 -13.40 19.80 40.43
CA LEU A 37 -14.72 20.05 39.85
C LEU A 37 -14.71 21.09 38.75
N GLU A 38 -13.90 22.14 38.89
CA GLU A 38 -13.75 23.17 37.89
C GLU A 38 -13.13 22.57 36.60
N ASP A 39 -12.06 21.78 36.72
CA ASP A 39 -11.41 21.12 35.59
C ASP A 39 -12.40 20.21 34.83
N ARG A 40 -13.15 19.35 35.55
CA ARG A 40 -14.17 18.48 34.95
C ARG A 40 -15.30 19.23 34.26
N LEU A 41 -15.77 20.33 34.83
CA LEU A 41 -16.82 21.13 34.21
C LEU A 41 -16.31 21.92 33.01
N SER A 42 -15.06 22.37 33.05
CA SER A 42 -14.39 23.05 31.95
C SER A 42 -14.21 22.12 30.75
N ASP A 43 -13.73 20.90 30.97
CA ASP A 43 -13.61 19.89 29.95
C ASP A 43 -14.96 19.59 29.28
N ARG A 44 -16.01 19.41 30.11
CA ARG A 44 -17.36 19.14 29.60
C ARG A 44 -17.94 20.34 28.84
N LEU A 45 -17.66 21.58 29.26
CA LEU A 45 -18.05 22.77 28.54
C LEU A 45 -17.35 22.83 27.18
N HIS A 46 -16.06 22.49 27.13
CA HIS A 46 -15.30 22.40 25.89
C HIS A 46 -15.88 21.36 24.92
N GLU A 47 -16.26 20.19 25.43
CA GLU A 47 -16.93 19.16 24.61
C GLU A 47 -18.26 19.66 24.06
N GLU A 48 -19.11 20.26 24.87
CA GLU A 48 -20.42 20.77 24.45
C GLU A 48 -20.30 21.96 23.46
N LEU A 49 -19.35 22.86 23.68
CA LEU A 49 -19.06 23.93 22.73
C LEU A 49 -18.59 23.37 21.39
N THR A 50 -17.72 22.38 21.42
CA THR A 50 -17.22 21.70 20.20
C THR A 50 -18.37 21.06 19.43
N LYS A 51 -19.29 20.32 20.11
CA LYS A 51 -20.49 19.75 19.49
C LYS A 51 -21.39 20.83 18.87
N THR A 52 -21.63 21.94 19.59
CA THR A 52 -22.47 23.04 19.08
C THR A 52 -21.88 23.70 17.84
N PHE A 53 -20.55 23.83 17.74
CA PHE A 53 -19.87 24.36 16.55
C PHE A 53 -19.99 23.45 15.34
N ILE A 54 -19.89 22.11 15.56
CA ILE A 54 -20.04 21.10 14.48
C ILE A 54 -21.50 21.12 13.97
N ASP A 55 -22.48 21.11 14.89
CA ASP A 55 -23.91 21.15 14.56
C ASP A 55 -24.27 22.37 13.70
N LYS A 56 -23.69 23.54 13.97
CA LYS A 56 -23.97 24.74 13.15
C LYS A 56 -23.45 24.59 11.70
N ARG A 57 -22.24 24.08 11.47
CA ARG A 57 -21.72 23.87 10.11
C ARG A 57 -22.53 22.80 9.38
N ALA A 58 -22.77 21.66 10.01
CA ALA A 58 -23.54 20.58 9.44
C ALA A 58 -24.98 20.98 9.17
N SER A 59 -25.61 21.75 10.09
CA SER A 59 -26.99 22.21 9.90
C SER A 59 -27.14 23.30 8.85
N VAL A 60 -26.13 24.17 8.62
CA VAL A 60 -26.12 25.12 7.50
C VAL A 60 -26.04 24.38 6.16
N LEU A 61 -25.12 23.43 6.04
CA LEU A 61 -24.97 22.61 4.83
C LEU A 61 -26.17 21.69 4.59
N ALA A 62 -26.74 21.09 5.64
CA ALA A 62 -27.93 20.27 5.53
C ALA A 62 -29.18 21.09 5.12
N ARG A 63 -29.27 22.33 5.53
CA ARG A 63 -30.35 23.26 5.14
C ARG A 63 -30.20 23.67 3.68
N GLY A 64 -28.97 24.02 3.25
CA GLY A 64 -28.70 24.33 1.82
C GLY A 64 -28.98 23.14 0.90
N LEU A 65 -28.66 21.91 1.32
CA LEU A 65 -28.98 20.69 0.56
C LEU A 65 -30.48 20.45 0.41
N LYS A 66 -31.30 20.84 1.41
CA LYS A 66 -32.78 20.72 1.33
C LYS A 66 -33.41 21.77 0.42
N GLN A 67 -32.74 22.88 0.18
CA GLN A 67 -33.20 23.99 -0.62
C GLN A 67 -32.65 24.00 -2.04
N ASP A 68 -31.97 22.91 -2.48
CA ASP A 68 -31.28 22.79 -3.76
C ASP A 68 -30.40 24.02 -4.11
N MET A 69 -29.78 24.61 -3.08
CA MET A 69 -28.86 25.73 -3.27
C MET A 69 -27.57 25.23 -3.89
N GLU A 70 -27.09 25.95 -4.89
CA GLU A 70 -25.74 25.72 -5.43
C GLU A 70 -24.69 26.16 -4.39
N PHE A 71 -23.89 25.23 -3.92
CA PHE A 71 -22.78 25.51 -3.01
C PHE A 71 -21.58 26.01 -3.79
N LYS A 72 -21.01 27.12 -3.36
CA LYS A 72 -19.75 27.60 -3.89
C LYS A 72 -18.61 26.79 -3.25
N THR A 73 -18.00 25.90 -4.05
CA THR A 73 -16.85 25.11 -3.58
C THR A 73 -15.56 25.70 -4.12
N GLU A 74 -14.61 25.91 -3.22
CA GLU A 74 -13.27 26.35 -3.55
C GLU A 74 -12.27 25.27 -3.11
N ILE A 75 -11.45 24.80 -4.06
CA ILE A 75 -10.32 23.90 -3.77
C ILE A 75 -9.06 24.74 -3.89
N LEU A 76 -8.38 24.91 -2.77
CA LEU A 76 -7.16 25.71 -2.70
C LEU A 76 -5.96 24.91 -3.23
N GLN A 77 -4.86 25.58 -3.56
CA GLN A 77 -3.63 24.95 -4.09
C GLN A 77 -3.04 23.89 -3.15
N ASN A 78 -3.28 24.01 -1.84
CA ASN A 78 -2.86 23.02 -0.83
C ASN A 78 -3.82 21.83 -0.67
N ASN A 79 -4.79 21.67 -1.59
CA ASN A 79 -5.87 20.67 -1.55
C ASN A 79 -6.87 20.86 -0.39
N ASP A 80 -6.88 22.01 0.28
CA ASP A 80 -7.92 22.35 1.23
C ASP A 80 -9.24 22.61 0.51
N VAL A 81 -10.33 22.07 1.06
CA VAL A 81 -11.68 22.21 0.50
C VAL A 81 -12.49 23.14 1.39
N LYS A 82 -13.04 24.19 0.78
CA LYS A 82 -14.01 25.07 1.41
C LYS A 82 -15.35 24.98 0.66
N ILE A 83 -16.43 24.97 1.42
CA ILE A 83 -17.80 25.06 0.90
C ILE A 83 -18.42 26.28 1.58
N ASP A 84 -18.88 27.28 0.80
CA ASP A 84 -19.39 28.57 1.27
C ASP A 84 -18.46 29.21 2.32
N ASP A 85 -17.18 29.37 1.97
CA ASP A 85 -16.10 29.90 2.82
C ASP A 85 -15.79 29.06 4.10
N GLN A 86 -16.47 27.94 4.32
CA GLN A 86 -16.20 27.08 5.46
C GLN A 86 -15.23 25.96 5.09
N PHE A 87 -14.15 25.83 5.84
CA PHE A 87 -13.22 24.74 5.70
C PHE A 87 -13.86 23.40 6.10
N ILE A 88 -13.87 22.44 5.19
CA ILE A 88 -14.51 21.14 5.36
C ILE A 88 -13.46 20.04 5.57
N GLY A 89 -12.29 20.17 4.93
CA GLY A 89 -11.24 19.15 5.00
C GLY A 89 -10.23 19.28 3.88
N LYS A 90 -9.46 18.21 3.64
CA LYS A 90 -8.43 18.14 2.61
C LYS A 90 -8.65 16.98 1.67
N ILE A 91 -8.36 17.17 0.38
CA ILE A 91 -8.31 16.08 -0.59
C ILE A 91 -6.89 15.50 -0.59
N LYS A 92 -6.76 14.23 -0.20
CA LYS A 92 -5.52 13.46 -0.32
C LYS A 92 -5.68 12.40 -1.41
N GLY A 93 -5.04 12.65 -2.56
CA GLY A 93 -5.23 11.80 -3.74
C GLY A 93 -6.69 11.75 -4.19
N LEU A 94 -7.33 10.60 -4.02
CA LEU A 94 -8.74 10.33 -4.35
C LEU A 94 -9.66 10.22 -3.11
N LYS A 95 -9.18 10.64 -1.93
CA LYS A 95 -9.96 10.64 -0.68
C LYS A 95 -10.13 12.05 -0.15
N LEU A 96 -11.33 12.34 0.34
CA LEU A 96 -11.63 13.52 1.14
C LEU A 96 -11.45 13.17 2.62
N GLU A 97 -10.46 13.76 3.27
CA GLU A 97 -10.32 13.74 4.72
C GLU A 97 -11.08 14.92 5.32
N LEU A 98 -12.23 14.63 5.92
CA LEU A 98 -13.03 15.66 6.61
C LEU A 98 -12.32 16.08 7.91
N ASP A 99 -12.27 17.39 8.16
CA ASP A 99 -11.79 17.94 9.44
C ASP A 99 -12.90 17.82 10.50
N LEU A 100 -13.08 16.59 10.99
CA LEU A 100 -14.04 16.29 12.04
C LEU A 100 -13.37 16.38 13.40
N LYS A 101 -13.82 17.33 14.21
CA LYS A 101 -13.42 17.39 15.62
C LYS A 101 -14.00 16.17 16.37
N LYS A 102 -13.29 15.69 17.41
CA LYS A 102 -13.74 14.57 18.22
C LYS A 102 -15.17 14.80 18.74
N GLY A 103 -16.11 13.91 18.40
CA GLY A 103 -17.51 13.98 18.84
C GLY A 103 -18.53 14.35 17.77
N ALA A 104 -18.15 14.41 16.49
CA ALA A 104 -19.11 14.61 15.40
C ALA A 104 -20.15 13.47 15.34
N LEU A 105 -21.42 13.81 15.22
CA LEU A 105 -22.49 12.83 15.08
C LEU A 105 -22.44 12.18 13.69
N GLU A 106 -22.81 10.91 13.59
CA GLU A 106 -22.87 10.19 12.30
C GLU A 106 -23.79 10.87 11.28
N THR A 107 -24.86 11.53 11.75
CA THR A 107 -25.79 12.31 10.92
C THR A 107 -25.10 13.49 10.25
N ASP A 108 -24.19 14.17 10.97
CA ASP A 108 -23.45 15.33 10.48
C ASP A 108 -22.42 14.92 9.44
N ILE A 109 -21.74 13.79 9.69
CA ILE A 109 -20.80 13.19 8.74
C ILE A 109 -21.52 12.82 7.43
N LYS A 110 -22.72 12.22 7.52
CA LYS A 110 -23.53 11.86 6.34
C LYS A 110 -23.98 13.10 5.55
N SER A 111 -24.38 14.15 6.25
CA SER A 111 -24.79 15.42 5.61
C SER A 111 -23.62 16.12 4.93
N LEU A 112 -22.46 16.20 5.58
CA LEU A 112 -21.22 16.73 5.01
C LEU A 112 -20.76 15.93 3.78
N LYS A 113 -20.79 14.58 3.86
CA LYS A 113 -20.47 13.72 2.72
C LYS A 113 -21.45 13.91 1.55
N LYS A 114 -22.73 14.13 1.83
CA LYS A 114 -23.73 14.38 0.79
C LYS A 114 -23.50 15.72 0.09
N ALA A 115 -23.21 16.79 0.83
CA ALA A 115 -22.83 18.09 0.27
C ALA A 115 -21.56 17.98 -0.56
N ALA A 116 -20.54 17.32 0.00
CA ALA A 116 -19.27 17.09 -0.69
C ALA A 116 -19.42 16.29 -1.99
N ARG A 117 -20.35 15.33 -2.06
CA ARG A 117 -20.61 14.54 -3.28
C ARG A 117 -21.02 15.41 -4.45
N GLN A 118 -21.88 16.38 -4.24
CA GLN A 118 -22.34 17.27 -5.31
C GLN A 118 -21.25 18.19 -5.82
N THR A 119 -20.38 18.64 -4.94
CA THR A 119 -19.42 19.72 -5.24
C THR A 119 -18.01 19.22 -5.55
N ILE A 120 -17.53 18.18 -4.85
CA ILE A 120 -16.17 17.64 -4.98
C ILE A 120 -16.13 16.44 -5.95
N GLY A 121 -17.27 15.76 -6.15
CA GLY A 121 -17.38 14.63 -7.07
C GLY A 121 -16.74 14.91 -8.44
N PRO A 122 -17.13 15.98 -9.13
CA PRO A 122 -16.56 16.33 -10.45
C PRO A 122 -15.05 16.55 -10.44
N GLU A 123 -14.48 17.07 -9.34
CA GLU A 123 -13.01 17.23 -9.23
C GLU A 123 -12.31 15.90 -9.05
N LEU A 124 -12.85 15.00 -8.21
CA LEU A 124 -12.29 13.66 -8.04
C LEU A 124 -12.36 12.85 -9.34
N GLU A 125 -13.41 13.02 -10.12
CA GLU A 125 -13.55 12.40 -11.43
C GLU A 125 -12.52 12.93 -12.43
N LYS A 126 -12.24 14.23 -12.44
CA LYS A 126 -11.15 14.81 -13.23
C LYS A 126 -9.79 14.25 -12.83
N ARG A 127 -9.55 14.05 -11.52
CA ARG A 127 -8.32 13.42 -11.04
C ARG A 127 -8.20 11.98 -11.50
N VAL A 128 -9.28 11.20 -11.44
CA VAL A 128 -9.31 9.84 -11.98
C VAL A 128 -8.99 9.84 -13.46
N GLN A 129 -9.61 10.75 -14.24
CA GLN A 129 -9.30 10.86 -15.66
C GLN A 129 -7.84 11.24 -15.91
N SER A 130 -7.29 12.18 -15.14
CA SER A 130 -5.87 12.53 -15.20
C SER A 130 -4.94 11.35 -14.90
N ILE A 131 -5.30 10.47 -13.95
CA ILE A 131 -4.53 9.25 -13.67
C ILE A 131 -4.50 8.33 -14.90
N ILE A 132 -5.66 8.15 -15.54
CA ILE A 132 -5.80 7.29 -16.72
C ILE A 132 -5.01 7.85 -17.89
N ASP A 133 -5.08 9.16 -18.13
CA ASP A 133 -4.48 9.82 -19.27
C ASP A 133 -2.95 9.95 -19.15
N THR A 134 -2.45 10.27 -17.94
CA THR A 134 -1.01 10.46 -17.72
C THR A 134 -0.25 9.17 -17.54
N GLY A 135 -0.88 8.14 -17.01
CA GLY A 135 -0.25 6.85 -16.75
C GLY A 135 0.82 6.86 -15.64
N LEU A 136 0.96 7.95 -14.91
CA LEU A 136 2.02 8.16 -13.93
C LEU A 136 1.67 7.51 -12.57
N ILE A 137 1.61 6.17 -12.55
CA ILE A 137 1.42 5.43 -11.31
C ILE A 137 2.62 4.53 -11.03
N SER A 138 2.90 4.31 -9.75
CA SER A 138 4.03 3.51 -9.27
C SER A 138 3.59 2.51 -8.20
N LEU A 139 4.27 1.36 -8.16
CA LEU A 139 4.08 0.34 -7.13
C LEU A 139 5.25 0.41 -6.17
N ASN A 140 4.97 0.61 -4.88
CA ASN A 140 5.97 0.74 -3.83
C ASN A 140 6.08 -0.51 -2.95
N GLU A 141 7.12 -0.58 -2.12
CA GLU A 141 7.42 -1.71 -1.23
C GLU A 141 6.36 -1.96 -0.15
N ASP A 142 5.48 -1.00 0.13
CA ASP A 142 4.37 -1.10 1.08
C ASP A 142 3.10 -1.74 0.48
N PHE A 143 3.23 -2.37 -0.70
CA PHE A 143 2.14 -3.04 -1.45
C PHE A 143 1.05 -2.09 -1.93
N LYS A 144 1.35 -0.78 -2.03
CA LYS A 144 0.41 0.20 -2.53
C LYS A 144 0.82 0.75 -3.87
N ILE A 145 -0.18 1.06 -4.68
CA ILE A 145 -0.03 1.76 -5.95
C ILE A 145 -0.27 3.25 -5.67
N TYR A 146 0.67 4.06 -6.08
CA TYR A 146 0.68 5.50 -5.85
C TYR A 146 0.48 6.27 -7.15
N TRP A 147 -0.26 7.36 -7.05
CA TRP A 147 -0.31 8.43 -8.02
C TRP A 147 0.25 9.68 -7.36
N ASN A 148 1.35 10.21 -7.91
CA ASN A 148 2.21 11.16 -7.20
C ASN A 148 2.56 10.59 -5.81
N ASP A 149 2.30 11.31 -4.74
CA ASP A 149 2.58 10.89 -3.36
C ASP A 149 1.40 10.23 -2.65
N PHE A 150 0.27 10.01 -3.34
CA PHE A 150 -0.95 9.51 -2.73
C PHE A 150 -1.27 8.07 -3.14
N PRO A 151 -1.59 7.19 -2.19
CA PRO A 151 -1.99 5.83 -2.50
C PRO A 151 -3.39 5.80 -3.12
N ILE A 152 -3.53 5.13 -4.26
CA ILE A 152 -4.80 4.96 -4.99
C ILE A 152 -5.34 3.53 -4.95
N ALA A 153 -4.47 2.55 -4.70
CA ALA A 153 -4.86 1.15 -4.53
C ALA A 153 -3.86 0.43 -3.62
N LYS A 154 -4.29 -0.68 -3.03
CA LYS A 154 -3.46 -1.58 -2.22
C LYS A 154 -3.56 -2.99 -2.78
N LEU A 155 -2.42 -3.65 -3.01
CA LEU A 155 -2.39 -5.04 -3.41
C LEU A 155 -2.93 -5.95 -2.30
N THR A 156 -3.70 -6.94 -2.69
CA THR A 156 -4.24 -8.00 -1.85
C THR A 156 -3.89 -9.35 -2.45
N THR A 157 -4.07 -10.42 -1.67
CA THR A 157 -3.81 -11.78 -2.13
C THR A 157 -4.75 -12.15 -3.28
N GLY A 158 -4.17 -12.69 -4.35
CA GLY A 158 -4.91 -13.26 -5.46
C GLY A 158 -4.89 -14.79 -5.45
N ASN A 159 -5.27 -15.40 -6.56
CA ASN A 159 -5.26 -16.86 -6.72
C ASN A 159 -3.84 -17.44 -6.87
N ASP A 160 -2.90 -16.63 -7.35
CA ASP A 160 -1.50 -16.96 -7.59
C ASP A 160 -0.67 -15.71 -7.26
N TYR A 161 0.60 -15.89 -6.89
CA TYR A 161 1.47 -14.77 -6.55
C TYR A 161 1.74 -13.82 -7.73
N LEU A 162 1.63 -14.30 -8.97
CA LEU A 162 1.74 -13.49 -10.20
C LEU A 162 0.43 -12.82 -10.62
N ASN A 163 -0.69 -13.17 -9.99
CA ASN A 163 -2.00 -12.58 -10.24
C ASN A 163 -2.56 -11.99 -8.94
N PRO A 164 -1.98 -10.91 -8.42
CA PRO A 164 -2.47 -10.27 -7.22
C PRO A 164 -3.83 -9.60 -7.49
N ASN A 165 -4.68 -9.57 -6.48
CA ASN A 165 -5.83 -8.69 -6.43
C ASN A 165 -5.41 -7.33 -5.86
N PHE A 166 -6.32 -6.36 -5.89
CA PHE A 166 -6.11 -5.06 -5.25
C PHE A 166 -7.43 -4.43 -4.83
N ASP A 167 -7.36 -3.61 -3.79
CA ASP A 167 -8.48 -2.80 -3.31
C ASP A 167 -8.19 -1.33 -3.62
N LEU A 168 -9.15 -0.64 -4.24
CA LEU A 168 -9.03 0.78 -4.52
C LEU A 168 -9.12 1.59 -3.22
N ILE A 169 -8.23 2.57 -3.09
CA ILE A 169 -8.21 3.54 -1.98
C ILE A 169 -8.84 4.85 -2.46
N VAL A 170 -10.14 4.82 -2.64
CA VAL A 170 -10.93 5.94 -3.17
C VAL A 170 -12.06 6.32 -2.21
N ASP A 171 -12.59 7.52 -2.37
CA ASP A 171 -13.75 7.95 -1.59
C ASP A 171 -15.06 7.40 -2.16
N ASP A 172 -16.05 7.23 -1.27
CA ASP A 172 -17.40 6.82 -1.66
C ASP A 172 -18.13 7.90 -2.48
N ILE A 173 -17.62 9.12 -2.47
CA ILE A 173 -18.12 10.26 -3.25
C ILE A 173 -18.03 10.01 -4.77
N ILE A 174 -16.99 9.30 -5.21
CA ILE A 174 -16.75 9.00 -6.63
C ILE A 174 -17.84 8.05 -7.14
N GLU A 175 -18.38 8.35 -8.32
CA GLU A 175 -19.39 7.52 -8.96
C GLU A 175 -18.88 6.11 -9.28
N GLN A 176 -19.80 5.13 -9.22
CA GLN A 176 -19.47 3.73 -9.46
C GLN A 176 -18.85 3.47 -10.84
N ASN A 177 -19.33 4.17 -11.87
CA ASN A 177 -18.79 4.08 -13.23
C ASN A 177 -17.32 4.53 -13.29
N THR A 178 -17.00 5.64 -12.63
CA THR A 178 -15.64 6.18 -12.55
C THR A 178 -14.72 5.27 -11.73
N LYS A 179 -15.22 4.68 -10.62
CA LYS A 179 -14.49 3.66 -9.87
C LYS A 179 -14.18 2.44 -10.74
N GLN A 180 -15.12 1.98 -11.55
CA GLN A 180 -14.91 0.84 -12.45
C GLN A 180 -13.84 1.16 -13.51
N LYS A 181 -13.88 2.34 -14.13
CA LYS A 181 -12.83 2.77 -15.08
C LYS A 181 -11.44 2.77 -14.46
N LEU A 182 -11.31 3.30 -13.23
CA LEU A 182 -10.05 3.28 -12.50
C LEU A 182 -9.61 1.86 -12.16
N ASN A 183 -10.54 1.00 -11.74
CA ASN A 183 -10.28 -0.41 -11.45
C ASN A 183 -9.75 -1.14 -12.68
N ASP A 184 -10.40 -0.99 -13.83
CA ASP A 184 -9.99 -1.62 -15.09
C ASP A 184 -8.62 -1.10 -15.54
N TYR A 185 -8.36 0.21 -15.35
CA TYR A 185 -7.06 0.80 -15.66
C TYR A 185 -5.94 0.24 -14.77
N VAL A 186 -6.12 0.23 -13.45
CA VAL A 186 -5.14 -0.30 -12.50
C VAL A 186 -4.88 -1.79 -12.75
N ASN A 187 -5.94 -2.55 -13.05
CA ASN A 187 -5.82 -3.96 -13.40
C ASN A 187 -4.97 -4.18 -14.65
N LYS A 188 -5.26 -3.47 -15.72
CA LYS A 188 -4.46 -3.51 -16.96
C LYS A 188 -3.01 -3.11 -16.71
N TRP A 189 -2.78 -2.08 -15.93
CA TRP A 189 -1.45 -1.59 -15.62
C TRP A 189 -0.63 -2.61 -14.82
N ILE A 190 -1.17 -3.19 -13.75
CA ILE A 190 -0.43 -4.18 -12.93
C ILE A 190 -0.11 -5.43 -13.75
N HIS A 191 -1.06 -5.94 -14.53
CA HIS A 191 -0.83 -7.08 -15.41
C HIS A 191 0.20 -6.76 -16.51
N SER A 192 0.14 -5.57 -17.10
CA SER A 192 1.14 -5.13 -18.07
C SER A 192 2.54 -5.06 -17.46
N LYS A 193 2.66 -4.49 -16.25
CA LYS A 193 3.94 -4.42 -15.53
C LYS A 193 4.49 -5.82 -15.22
N ILE A 194 3.66 -6.73 -14.74
CA ILE A 194 4.06 -8.12 -14.45
C ILE A 194 4.47 -8.82 -15.75
N ASN A 195 3.68 -8.71 -16.82
CA ASN A 195 3.96 -9.32 -18.12
C ASN A 195 5.25 -8.79 -18.74
N ASN A 196 5.56 -7.52 -18.57
CA ASN A 196 6.78 -6.94 -19.13
C ASN A 196 8.03 -7.33 -18.34
N VAL A 197 7.98 -7.17 -17.01
CA VAL A 197 9.15 -7.41 -16.14
C VAL A 197 9.43 -8.90 -15.95
N LEU A 198 8.39 -9.73 -15.84
CA LEU A 198 8.49 -11.17 -15.62
C LEU A 198 8.17 -11.98 -16.88
N LYS A 199 8.32 -11.39 -18.06
CA LYS A 199 7.97 -11.98 -19.35
C LYS A 199 8.52 -13.40 -19.50
N SER A 200 9.80 -13.61 -19.24
CA SER A 200 10.43 -14.92 -19.38
C SER A 200 9.79 -16.03 -18.52
N LEU A 201 9.27 -15.67 -17.35
CA LEU A 201 8.57 -16.61 -16.47
C LEU A 201 7.16 -16.93 -16.99
N ILE A 202 6.47 -15.93 -17.52
CA ILE A 202 5.12 -16.08 -18.07
C ILE A 202 5.15 -16.85 -19.38
N ASP A 203 6.13 -16.59 -20.23
CA ASP A 203 6.33 -17.31 -21.50
C ASP A 203 6.55 -18.80 -21.25
N LEU A 204 7.26 -19.18 -20.17
CA LEU A 204 7.39 -20.59 -19.77
C LEU A 204 6.05 -21.23 -19.37
N LYS A 205 5.20 -20.49 -18.67
CA LYS A 205 3.86 -20.97 -18.31
C LYS A 205 2.99 -21.26 -19.53
N ASN A 206 3.13 -20.46 -20.56
CA ASN A 206 2.31 -20.47 -21.77
C ASN A 206 2.92 -21.26 -22.93
N ILE A 207 3.93 -22.08 -22.68
CA ILE A 207 4.64 -22.82 -23.74
C ILE A 207 3.68 -23.76 -24.48
N LYS A 208 3.60 -23.63 -25.81
CA LYS A 208 2.67 -24.37 -26.67
C LYS A 208 3.28 -25.63 -27.30
N GLU A 209 4.53 -25.92 -26.99
CA GLU A 209 5.23 -27.08 -27.54
C GLU A 209 4.54 -28.40 -27.18
N ASN A 210 4.50 -29.34 -28.11
CA ASN A 210 3.81 -30.64 -27.88
C ASN A 210 4.68 -31.63 -27.11
N ASN A 211 5.99 -31.39 -26.96
CA ASN A 211 6.88 -32.30 -26.26
C ASN A 211 6.68 -32.26 -24.75
N SER A 212 6.50 -33.41 -24.15
CA SER A 212 6.27 -33.58 -22.71
C SER A 212 7.47 -33.16 -21.85
N SER A 213 8.71 -33.36 -22.35
CA SER A 213 9.95 -33.03 -21.63
C SER A 213 10.17 -31.52 -21.50
N ILE A 214 9.90 -30.76 -22.57
CA ILE A 214 9.96 -29.28 -22.54
C ILE A 214 8.90 -28.74 -21.56
N LYS A 215 7.66 -29.23 -21.68
CA LYS A 215 6.58 -28.80 -20.80
C LYS A 215 6.89 -29.10 -19.33
N ALA A 216 7.39 -30.29 -19.03
CA ALA A 216 7.74 -30.69 -17.67
C ALA A 216 8.84 -29.78 -17.09
N LEU A 217 9.91 -29.51 -17.86
CA LEU A 217 10.98 -28.62 -17.40
C LEU A 217 10.51 -27.17 -17.26
N ALA A 218 9.73 -26.66 -18.23
CA ALA A 218 9.17 -25.32 -18.16
C ALA A 218 8.23 -25.16 -16.95
N TYR A 219 7.39 -26.15 -16.69
CA TYR A 219 6.51 -26.16 -15.52
C TYR A 219 7.32 -26.19 -14.21
N GLN A 220 8.33 -27.04 -14.12
CA GLN A 220 9.22 -27.10 -12.95
C GLN A 220 9.95 -25.76 -12.71
N LEU A 221 10.44 -25.11 -13.77
CA LEU A 221 11.05 -23.80 -13.68
C LEU A 221 10.04 -22.74 -13.20
N TYR A 222 8.81 -22.78 -13.72
CA TYR A 222 7.75 -21.87 -13.30
C TYR A 222 7.41 -22.03 -11.82
N GLU A 223 7.16 -23.27 -11.36
CA GLU A 223 6.83 -23.58 -9.96
C GLU A 223 7.96 -23.19 -8.98
N ASN A 224 9.22 -23.34 -9.41
CA ASN A 224 10.39 -22.96 -8.59
C ASN A 224 10.89 -21.53 -8.87
N ASN A 225 9.99 -20.65 -9.33
CA ASN A 225 10.29 -19.22 -9.52
C ASN A 225 11.48 -18.96 -10.48
N GLY A 226 11.67 -19.82 -11.48
CA GLY A 226 12.66 -19.64 -12.51
C GLY A 226 14.08 -20.08 -12.15
N VAL A 227 14.26 -20.81 -11.06
CA VAL A 227 15.57 -21.35 -10.64
C VAL A 227 15.42 -22.78 -10.16
N LEU A 228 16.20 -23.70 -10.75
CA LEU A 228 16.24 -25.12 -10.39
C LEU A 228 17.68 -25.59 -10.22
N LYS A 229 17.92 -26.50 -9.28
CA LYS A 229 19.17 -27.26 -9.20
C LYS A 229 19.19 -28.27 -10.32
N ARG A 230 20.31 -28.37 -11.01
CA ARG A 230 20.47 -29.26 -12.15
C ARG A 230 20.23 -30.73 -11.79
N ASP A 231 20.62 -31.13 -10.59
CA ASP A 231 20.43 -32.51 -10.11
C ASP A 231 18.95 -32.91 -10.04
N GLN A 232 18.07 -31.96 -9.67
CA GLN A 232 16.64 -32.17 -9.58
C GLN A 232 15.98 -32.43 -10.92
N VAL A 233 16.57 -31.96 -12.01
CA VAL A 233 16.02 -32.03 -13.37
C VAL A 233 16.91 -32.81 -14.32
N SER A 234 17.87 -33.57 -13.80
CA SER A 234 18.84 -34.31 -14.61
C SER A 234 18.22 -35.28 -15.62
N GLU A 235 17.12 -35.96 -15.26
CA GLU A 235 16.39 -36.87 -16.13
C GLU A 235 15.73 -36.12 -17.30
N TYR A 236 15.07 -35.00 -17.03
CA TYR A 236 14.48 -34.17 -18.09
C TYR A 236 15.56 -33.60 -19.02
N LEU A 237 16.70 -33.19 -18.47
CA LEU A 237 17.82 -32.65 -19.26
C LEU A 237 18.49 -33.68 -20.16
N LYS A 238 18.56 -34.95 -19.77
CA LYS A 238 19.10 -36.04 -20.60
C LYS A 238 18.21 -36.29 -21.82
N ASN A 239 16.90 -36.18 -21.65
CA ASN A 239 15.91 -36.48 -22.67
C ASN A 239 15.65 -35.29 -23.63
N LEU A 240 16.25 -34.11 -23.38
CA LEU A 240 16.10 -32.94 -24.25
C LEU A 240 17.02 -33.02 -25.47
N GLU A 241 16.42 -32.91 -26.64
CA GLU A 241 17.12 -32.77 -27.90
C GLU A 241 17.78 -31.37 -28.05
N GLN A 242 18.68 -31.25 -29.03
CA GLN A 242 19.40 -30.00 -29.26
C GLN A 242 18.48 -28.83 -29.66
N ASN A 243 17.46 -29.11 -30.46
CA ASN A 243 16.46 -28.12 -30.86
C ASN A 243 15.61 -27.64 -29.68
N GLU A 244 15.24 -28.56 -28.79
CA GLU A 244 14.47 -28.28 -27.61
C GLU A 244 15.23 -27.38 -26.62
N ARG A 245 16.51 -27.65 -26.43
CA ARG A 245 17.40 -26.77 -25.65
C ARG A 245 17.54 -25.39 -26.28
N LYS A 246 17.49 -25.27 -27.62
CA LYS A 246 17.49 -23.98 -28.29
C LYS A 246 16.21 -23.21 -27.99
N ILE A 247 15.05 -23.81 -28.11
CA ILE A 247 13.75 -23.21 -27.78
C ILE A 247 13.76 -22.65 -26.33
N LEU A 248 14.23 -23.44 -25.36
CA LEU A 248 14.30 -23.01 -23.96
C LEU A 248 15.31 -21.86 -23.77
N ARG A 249 16.44 -21.85 -24.52
CA ARG A 249 17.38 -20.71 -24.47
C ARG A 249 16.77 -19.45 -25.07
N ASP A 250 16.01 -19.57 -26.15
CA ASP A 250 15.30 -18.44 -26.76
C ASP A 250 14.24 -17.83 -25.81
N LEU A 251 13.66 -18.64 -24.92
CA LEU A 251 12.81 -18.18 -23.81
C LEU A 251 13.61 -17.61 -22.62
N GLY A 252 14.93 -17.57 -22.70
CA GLY A 252 15.81 -17.00 -21.69
C GLY A 252 16.33 -17.97 -20.63
N VAL A 253 16.09 -19.29 -20.80
CA VAL A 253 16.63 -20.31 -19.89
C VAL A 253 18.13 -20.47 -20.11
N LYS A 254 18.91 -20.39 -19.03
CA LYS A 254 20.33 -20.72 -19.01
C LYS A 254 20.55 -22.07 -18.37
N PHE A 255 21.32 -22.91 -19.06
CA PHE A 255 21.77 -24.21 -18.57
C PHE A 255 23.17 -24.06 -17.99
N GLY A 256 23.24 -23.89 -16.70
CA GLY A 256 24.51 -23.83 -15.98
C GLY A 256 25.03 -25.21 -15.57
N ARG A 257 26.15 -25.26 -14.88
CA ARG A 257 26.75 -26.50 -14.36
C ARG A 257 25.93 -27.04 -13.16
N TYR A 258 25.47 -26.17 -12.28
CA TYR A 258 24.74 -26.52 -11.07
C TYR A 258 23.26 -26.14 -11.11
N HIS A 259 22.91 -25.14 -11.93
CA HIS A 259 21.54 -24.61 -12.00
C HIS A 259 21.04 -24.52 -13.44
N VAL A 260 19.73 -24.66 -13.55
CA VAL A 260 18.95 -24.25 -14.74
C VAL A 260 18.10 -23.06 -14.31
N PHE A 261 18.26 -21.89 -14.92
CA PHE A 261 17.63 -20.68 -14.42
C PHE A 261 17.31 -19.67 -15.54
N LEU A 262 16.37 -18.79 -15.23
CA LEU A 262 16.02 -17.63 -16.07
C LEU A 262 16.88 -16.42 -15.69
N TYR A 263 17.84 -16.07 -16.55
CA TYR A 263 18.77 -14.97 -16.28
C TYR A 263 18.08 -13.61 -16.07
N GLN A 264 17.00 -13.36 -16.80
CA GLN A 264 16.26 -12.09 -16.69
C GLN A 264 15.67 -11.86 -15.29
N LEU A 265 15.35 -12.94 -14.59
CA LEU A 265 14.78 -12.87 -13.26
C LEU A 265 15.78 -12.53 -12.15
N ILE A 266 17.08 -12.57 -12.44
CA ILE A 266 18.14 -12.17 -11.48
C ILE A 266 18.40 -10.66 -11.56
N LYS A 267 17.85 -9.97 -12.57
CA LYS A 267 17.96 -8.51 -12.69
C LYS A 267 17.21 -7.79 -11.57
N PRO A 268 17.72 -6.61 -11.12
CA PRO A 268 17.16 -5.87 -9.98
C PRO A 268 15.65 -5.64 -10.04
N GLU A 269 15.15 -5.19 -11.18
CA GLU A 269 13.73 -4.89 -11.36
C GLU A 269 12.85 -6.15 -11.21
N ALA A 270 13.28 -7.27 -11.81
CA ALA A 270 12.56 -8.53 -11.71
C ALA A 270 12.61 -9.12 -10.29
N VAL A 271 13.74 -8.99 -9.59
CA VAL A 271 13.88 -9.39 -8.19
C VAL A 271 12.98 -8.56 -7.30
N SER A 272 12.98 -7.22 -7.45
CA SER A 272 12.12 -6.32 -6.66
C SER A 272 10.64 -6.67 -6.85
N LEU A 273 10.18 -6.81 -8.08
CA LEU A 273 8.78 -7.11 -8.36
C LEU A 273 8.39 -8.51 -7.85
N ARG A 274 9.20 -9.55 -8.11
CA ARG A 274 8.91 -10.93 -7.64
C ARG A 274 8.85 -11.02 -6.13
N THR A 275 9.83 -10.45 -5.43
CA THR A 275 9.87 -10.48 -3.97
C THR A 275 8.71 -9.72 -3.35
N LEU A 276 8.28 -8.63 -3.97
CA LEU A 276 7.10 -7.87 -3.54
C LEU A 276 5.83 -8.70 -3.72
N LEU A 277 5.60 -9.27 -4.91
CA LEU A 277 4.43 -10.10 -5.20
C LEU A 277 4.40 -11.36 -4.31
N TRP A 278 5.55 -12.00 -4.12
CA TRP A 278 5.68 -13.17 -3.27
C TRP A 278 5.37 -12.87 -1.80
N LYS A 279 5.88 -11.75 -1.27
CA LYS A 279 5.56 -11.28 0.09
C LYS A 279 4.07 -10.94 0.25
N ASN A 280 3.48 -10.29 -0.76
CA ASN A 280 2.05 -9.98 -0.76
C ASN A 280 1.20 -11.24 -0.72
N PHE A 281 1.59 -12.29 -1.45
CA PHE A 281 0.84 -13.55 -1.51
C PHE A 281 0.92 -14.33 -0.19
N TYR A 282 2.13 -14.53 0.34
CA TYR A 282 2.33 -15.35 1.54
C TYR A 282 2.07 -14.61 2.86
N GLN A 283 2.01 -13.29 2.88
CA GLN A 283 1.72 -12.41 4.02
C GLN A 283 2.56 -12.63 5.31
N LYS A 284 3.40 -13.66 5.34
CA LYS A 284 4.21 -14.05 6.52
C LYS A 284 5.62 -13.44 6.54
N PHE A 285 6.03 -12.81 5.45
CA PHE A 285 7.44 -12.46 5.21
C PHE A 285 7.64 -10.98 4.91
N HIS A 286 6.75 -10.12 5.39
CA HIS A 286 6.79 -8.67 5.14
C HIS A 286 8.11 -8.01 5.54
N ASN A 287 8.76 -8.53 6.61
CA ASN A 287 10.01 -7.97 7.14
C ASN A 287 11.25 -8.38 6.35
N LEU A 288 11.15 -9.35 5.42
CA LEU A 288 12.28 -9.76 4.60
C LEU A 288 12.58 -8.69 3.55
N LYS A 289 13.83 -8.25 3.49
CA LYS A 289 14.31 -7.35 2.45
C LYS A 289 15.20 -8.09 1.47
N PRO A 290 15.08 -7.84 0.16
CA PRO A 290 16.02 -8.39 -0.81
C PRO A 290 17.42 -7.83 -0.52
N PRO A 291 18.49 -8.60 -0.83
CA PRO A 291 19.85 -8.10 -0.73
C PRO A 291 20.06 -6.82 -1.55
N THR A 292 20.97 -5.98 -1.08
CA THR A 292 21.34 -4.76 -1.81
C THR A 292 21.85 -5.13 -3.22
N PHE A 293 21.33 -4.45 -4.23
CA PHE A 293 21.73 -4.71 -5.62
C PHE A 293 23.24 -4.44 -5.80
N GLY A 294 23.88 -5.32 -6.59
CA GLY A 294 25.30 -5.26 -6.82
C GLY A 294 26.15 -6.20 -5.94
N LEU A 295 25.59 -6.71 -4.85
CA LEU A 295 26.28 -7.72 -4.03
C LEU A 295 26.31 -9.06 -4.77
N ASN A 296 27.47 -9.72 -4.71
CA ASN A 296 27.68 -11.05 -5.28
C ASN A 296 27.70 -12.14 -4.21
N PHE A 297 28.06 -11.79 -2.97
CA PHE A 297 28.22 -12.68 -1.83
C PHE A 297 27.59 -12.07 -0.59
N LEU A 298 27.01 -12.91 0.27
CA LEU A 298 26.40 -12.54 1.54
C LEU A 298 26.75 -13.59 2.59
N ASP A 299 27.04 -13.17 3.82
CA ASP A 299 27.26 -14.10 4.95
C ASP A 299 25.94 -14.77 5.35
N ASP A 300 25.97 -16.08 5.62
CA ASP A 300 24.79 -16.88 6.00
C ASP A 300 24.28 -16.54 7.42
N LYS A 301 25.08 -15.90 8.26
CA LYS A 301 24.79 -15.69 9.70
C LYS A 301 23.49 -14.92 9.97
N GLU A 302 23.08 -14.04 9.05
CA GLU A 302 21.91 -13.17 9.20
C GLU A 302 20.67 -13.65 8.45
N ILE A 303 20.78 -14.67 7.60
CA ILE A 303 19.76 -15.02 6.62
C ILE A 303 19.02 -16.30 7.00
N LYS A 304 17.79 -16.16 7.47
CA LYS A 304 16.97 -17.28 7.96
C LYS A 304 16.13 -17.99 6.89
N ASN A 305 15.90 -17.39 5.71
CA ASN A 305 14.97 -17.94 4.70
C ASN A 305 15.68 -18.24 3.37
N LYS A 306 16.05 -19.52 3.18
CA LYS A 306 16.71 -19.99 1.95
C LYS A 306 15.86 -19.83 0.69
N ASN A 307 14.55 -20.08 0.78
CA ASN A 307 13.66 -19.96 -0.36
C ASN A 307 13.54 -18.50 -0.83
N PHE A 308 13.51 -17.55 0.11
CA PHE A 308 13.52 -16.14 -0.23
C PHE A 308 14.84 -15.73 -0.91
N MET A 309 15.99 -16.25 -0.45
CA MET A 309 17.26 -15.97 -1.10
C MET A 309 17.35 -16.55 -2.51
N LEU A 310 16.82 -17.75 -2.71
CA LEU A 310 16.74 -18.35 -4.05
C LEU A 310 15.84 -17.51 -4.97
N LEU A 311 14.72 -16.99 -4.46
CA LEU A 311 13.86 -16.03 -5.16
C LEU A 311 14.64 -14.75 -5.54
N CYS A 312 15.56 -14.28 -4.71
CA CYS A 312 16.45 -13.16 -5.00
C CYS A 312 17.60 -13.51 -5.97
N GLY A 313 17.73 -14.78 -6.39
CA GLY A 313 18.79 -15.25 -7.27
C GLY A 313 20.09 -15.61 -6.58
N PHE A 314 20.03 -15.92 -5.27
CA PHE A 314 21.18 -16.37 -4.48
C PHE A 314 21.01 -17.83 -4.06
N GLU A 315 22.04 -18.62 -4.19
CA GLU A 315 22.12 -19.99 -3.69
C GLU A 315 23.11 -20.06 -2.53
N ARG A 316 22.83 -20.93 -1.55
CA ARG A 316 23.73 -21.19 -0.44
C ARG A 316 24.88 -22.07 -0.88
N PHE A 317 26.09 -21.59 -0.66
CA PHE A 317 27.32 -22.32 -0.87
C PHE A 317 28.19 -22.22 0.39
N ASP A 318 28.36 -23.33 1.08
CA ASP A 318 29.03 -23.42 2.39
C ASP A 318 28.39 -22.43 3.41
N ASN A 319 29.13 -21.45 3.89
CA ASN A 319 28.70 -20.43 4.85
C ASN A 319 28.26 -19.10 4.21
N PHE A 320 28.09 -19.07 2.88
CA PHE A 320 27.76 -17.86 2.15
C PHE A 320 26.56 -18.11 1.24
N PHE A 321 25.84 -17.03 0.93
CA PHE A 321 24.94 -16.96 -0.20
C PHE A 321 25.67 -16.32 -1.37
N VAL A 322 25.68 -16.97 -2.51
CA VAL A 322 26.35 -16.52 -3.73
C VAL A 322 25.31 -16.30 -4.81
N ARG A 323 25.44 -15.22 -5.57
CA ARG A 323 24.54 -14.97 -6.69
C ARG A 323 24.73 -16.03 -7.78
N ILE A 324 23.64 -16.62 -8.25
CA ILE A 324 23.65 -17.82 -9.10
C ILE A 324 24.46 -17.62 -10.38
N ASP A 325 24.36 -16.45 -11.03
CA ASP A 325 25.10 -16.16 -12.26
C ASP A 325 26.62 -16.05 -12.03
N ILE A 326 27.04 -15.61 -10.84
CA ILE A 326 28.45 -15.58 -10.45
C ILE A 326 28.92 -16.99 -10.09
N LEU A 327 28.13 -17.75 -9.34
CA LEU A 327 28.43 -19.12 -8.98
C LEU A 327 28.66 -19.97 -10.24
N GLU A 328 27.81 -19.84 -11.24
CA GLU A 328 27.94 -20.56 -12.51
C GLU A 328 29.18 -20.12 -13.32
N ARG A 329 29.57 -18.84 -13.27
CA ARG A 329 30.78 -18.35 -13.95
C ARG A 329 32.06 -18.87 -13.29
N LEU A 330 32.12 -18.96 -11.97
CA LEU A 330 33.29 -19.45 -11.23
C LEU A 330 33.65 -20.89 -11.60
N PHE A 331 32.68 -21.69 -12.01
CA PHE A 331 32.87 -23.08 -12.37
C PHE A 331 32.82 -23.35 -13.89
N MET A 332 32.75 -22.31 -14.75
CA MET A 332 32.96 -22.49 -16.17
C MET A 332 34.46 -22.77 -16.43
N PRO A 333 34.82 -23.83 -17.18
CA PRO A 333 36.20 -24.02 -17.57
C PRO A 333 36.62 -22.82 -18.41
N VAL A 334 37.68 -22.14 -18.00
CA VAL A 334 38.32 -21.12 -18.81
C VAL A 334 38.89 -21.88 -20.02
N SER A 335 38.28 -21.74 -21.15
CA SER A 335 38.88 -22.25 -22.39
C SER A 335 40.12 -21.38 -22.71
N TYR A 336 41.28 -21.87 -22.36
CA TYR A 336 42.52 -21.31 -22.85
C TYR A 336 42.63 -21.57 -24.37
N THR A 337 41.94 -20.78 -25.14
CA THR A 337 42.19 -20.67 -26.58
C THR A 337 42.75 -19.30 -26.84
N HIS A 338 44.04 -19.11 -26.47
CA HIS A 338 44.96 -18.14 -27.08
C HIS A 338 46.37 -18.43 -26.56
N LEU A 339 47.02 -19.30 -27.24
CA LEU A 339 48.45 -19.22 -27.55
C LEU A 339 48.62 -19.32 -29.03
#